data_a03aabd28387e611ceaa6c34146a6ae9
#
_entry.id   a03aabd28387e611ceaa6c34146a6ae9
#
_cell.length_a   1.000
_cell.length_b   1.000
_cell.length_c   1.000
_cell.angle_alpha   90.00
_cell.angle_beta   90.00
_cell.angle_gamma   90.00
#
_symmetry.space_group_name_H-M   'P 1'
#
loop_
_entity.id
_entity.type
_entity.pdbx_description
1 polymer ?
#
loop_
_entity_poly.entity_id
_entity_poly.type
_entity_poly.pdbx_seq_one_letter_code
_entity_poly.pdbx_strand_id
1 'polypeptide(L)'
;MDLEKILHDLQNCPCGKKHTLVTKIVEISSGVTHRTGELLAGAGFPKKVLLVADDNTLRASAGLLESLSAAGYEMKKLIYPDMKYARVEQVRELLALCPDVDGIISVGSGSLNDLCRVAAFQTQKRFCI
;
A
#
# COMPACT_ATOMS: atom_id res chain seq x y z
N MET A 1 10.43 13.88 0.86
CA MET A 1 10.91 13.52 -0.52
C MET A 1 10.20 14.44 -1.51
N ASP A 2 10.96 15.07 -2.40
CA ASP A 2 10.41 16.01 -3.39
C ASP A 2 10.02 15.24 -4.67
N LEU A 3 8.73 14.92 -4.79
CA LEU A 3 8.19 14.18 -5.94
C LEU A 3 8.16 15.02 -7.23
N GLU A 4 8.03 16.35 -7.12
CA GLU A 4 8.03 17.24 -8.29
C GLU A 4 9.41 17.28 -8.94
N LYS A 5 10.45 17.38 -8.11
CA LYS A 5 11.83 17.30 -8.60
C LYS A 5 12.12 15.96 -9.27
N ILE A 6 11.69 14.84 -8.64
CA ILE A 6 11.86 13.50 -9.22
C ILE A 6 11.15 13.39 -10.58
N LEU A 7 9.92 13.90 -10.69
CA LEU A 7 9.18 13.89 -11.95
C LEU A 7 9.88 14.71 -13.02
N HIS A 8 10.36 15.91 -12.68
CA HIS A 8 11.14 16.76 -13.60
C HIS A 8 12.39 16.04 -14.10
N ASP A 9 13.17 15.43 -13.21
CA ASP A 9 14.40 14.71 -13.57
C ASP A 9 14.10 13.49 -14.45
N LEU A 10 13.00 12.77 -14.18
CA LEU A 10 12.54 11.66 -15.00
C LEU A 10 12.11 12.09 -16.41
N GLN A 11 11.42 13.21 -16.54
CA GLN A 11 10.98 13.75 -17.83
C GLN A 11 12.15 14.22 -18.70
N ASN A 12 13.23 14.67 -18.08
CA ASN A 12 14.46 15.13 -18.75
C ASN A 12 15.55 14.05 -18.81
N CYS A 13 15.21 12.78 -18.60
CA CYS A 13 16.16 11.68 -18.62
C CYS A 13 16.76 11.47 -20.03
N PRO A 14 18.10 11.42 -20.18
CA PRO A 14 18.74 11.26 -21.49
C PRO A 14 18.60 9.85 -22.08
N CYS A 15 17.94 8.90 -21.40
CA CYS A 15 17.81 7.52 -21.85
C CYS A 15 16.87 7.34 -23.07
N GLY A 16 16.16 8.39 -23.50
CA GLY A 16 15.22 8.36 -24.63
C GLY A 16 13.89 7.64 -24.37
N LYS A 17 13.65 7.19 -23.13
CA LYS A 17 12.39 6.54 -22.74
C LYS A 17 11.46 7.53 -22.04
N LYS A 18 10.15 7.36 -22.22
CA LYS A 18 9.15 8.11 -21.46
C LYS A 18 9.05 7.52 -20.04
N HIS A 19 9.37 8.33 -19.05
CA HIS A 19 9.21 7.98 -17.65
C HIS A 19 7.93 8.61 -17.08
N THR A 20 7.27 7.88 -16.17
CA THR A 20 6.09 8.34 -15.45
C THR A 20 6.24 8.06 -13.95
N LEU A 21 5.76 8.97 -13.13
CA LEU A 21 5.67 8.78 -11.68
C LEU A 21 4.21 8.64 -11.28
N VAL A 22 3.83 7.47 -10.80
CA VAL A 22 2.46 7.17 -10.35
C VAL A 22 2.27 7.33 -8.84
N THR A 23 3.38 7.46 -8.11
CA THR A 23 3.37 7.67 -6.64
C THR A 23 2.77 9.04 -6.33
N LYS A 24 1.78 9.08 -5.45
CA LYS A 24 1.06 10.32 -5.08
C LYS A 24 1.63 10.95 -3.81
N ILE A 25 1.99 10.13 -2.84
CA ILE A 25 2.51 10.58 -1.54
C ILE A 25 3.65 9.68 -1.12
N VAL A 26 4.66 10.28 -0.54
CA VAL A 26 5.70 9.62 0.24
C VAL A 26 5.84 10.38 1.56
N GLU A 27 5.48 9.74 2.65
CA GLU A 27 5.59 10.31 3.99
C GLU A 27 6.56 9.47 4.83
N ILE A 28 7.58 10.10 5.39
CA ILE A 28 8.58 9.49 6.25
C ILE A 28 8.71 10.33 7.50
N SER A 29 8.02 9.94 8.56
CA SER A 29 8.06 10.67 9.83
C SER A 29 7.76 9.74 11.02
N SER A 30 8.22 10.14 12.20
CA SER A 30 7.89 9.42 13.42
C SER A 30 6.38 9.51 13.69
N GLY A 31 5.77 8.36 14.05
CA GLY A 31 4.35 8.28 14.37
C GLY A 31 3.41 8.41 13.17
N VAL A 32 3.90 8.25 11.94
CA VAL A 32 3.08 8.34 10.72
C VAL A 32 1.91 7.36 10.72
N THR A 33 2.05 6.20 11.37
CA THR A 33 0.98 5.19 11.49
C THR A 33 -0.29 5.77 12.14
N HIS A 34 -0.15 6.67 13.09
CA HIS A 34 -1.28 7.34 13.75
C HIS A 34 -2.02 8.35 12.85
N ARG A 35 -1.44 8.72 11.71
CA ARG A 35 -2.01 9.69 10.75
C ARG A 35 -2.27 9.10 9.37
N THR A 36 -2.01 7.79 9.21
CA THR A 36 -2.13 7.12 7.89
C THR A 36 -3.53 7.27 7.29
N GLY A 37 -4.57 7.15 8.12
CA GLY A 37 -5.96 7.32 7.65
C GLY A 37 -6.25 8.70 7.08
N GLU A 38 -5.73 9.75 7.72
CA GLU A 38 -5.85 11.15 7.26
C GLU A 38 -5.07 11.36 5.95
N LEU A 39 -3.82 10.90 5.90
CA LEU A 39 -2.97 11.02 4.72
C LEU A 39 -3.58 10.32 3.49
N LEU A 40 -4.08 9.11 3.66
CA LEU A 40 -4.73 8.36 2.60
C LEU A 40 -6.05 9.01 2.16
N ALA A 41 -6.84 9.56 3.09
CA ALA A 41 -8.05 10.30 2.77
C ALA A 41 -7.73 11.57 1.96
N GLY A 42 -6.71 12.32 2.36
CA GLY A 42 -6.21 13.49 1.62
C GLY A 42 -5.72 13.15 0.21
N ALA A 43 -5.16 11.95 0.00
CA ALA A 43 -4.76 11.44 -1.31
C ALA A 43 -5.95 10.89 -2.15
N GLY A 44 -7.17 10.92 -1.63
CA GLY A 44 -8.34 10.32 -2.26
C GLY A 44 -8.23 8.81 -2.40
N PHE A 45 -7.55 8.12 -1.47
CA PHE A 45 -7.46 6.67 -1.46
C PHE A 45 -8.83 6.04 -1.18
N PRO A 46 -9.22 4.93 -1.87
CA PRO A 46 -10.53 4.33 -1.69
C PRO A 46 -10.76 3.83 -0.26
N LYS A 47 -12.01 3.90 0.20
CA LYS A 47 -12.38 3.58 1.59
C LYS A 47 -12.55 2.10 1.87
N LYS A 48 -12.93 1.30 0.86
CA LYS A 48 -13.00 -0.15 0.96
C LYS A 48 -11.66 -0.77 0.61
N VAL A 49 -10.96 -1.32 1.60
CA VAL A 49 -9.57 -1.76 1.42
C VAL A 49 -9.33 -3.18 1.91
N LEU A 50 -8.42 -3.88 1.23
CA LEU A 50 -7.78 -5.07 1.73
C LEU A 50 -6.49 -4.66 2.45
N LEU A 51 -6.45 -4.86 3.77
CA LEU A 51 -5.26 -4.66 4.57
C LEU A 51 -4.54 -6.00 4.73
N VAL A 52 -3.30 -6.04 4.27
CA VAL A 52 -2.45 -7.24 4.27
C VAL A 52 -1.24 -7.00 5.16
N ALA A 53 -1.05 -7.87 6.14
CA ALA A 53 0.03 -7.77 7.12
C ALA A 53 0.50 -9.17 7.55
N ASP A 54 1.55 -9.24 8.32
CA ASP A 54 1.81 -10.37 9.20
C ASP A 54 1.75 -9.93 10.68
N ASP A 55 1.78 -10.90 11.60
CA ASP A 55 1.67 -10.62 13.03
C ASP A 55 2.76 -9.67 13.53
N ASN A 56 3.97 -9.74 12.96
CA ASN A 56 5.09 -8.90 13.37
C ASN A 56 4.92 -7.47 12.86
N THR A 57 4.58 -7.32 11.58
CA THR A 57 4.45 -6.00 10.95
C THR A 57 3.21 -5.27 11.48
N LEU A 58 2.12 -5.99 11.74
CA LEU A 58 0.92 -5.39 12.34
C LEU A 58 1.20 -4.90 13.76
N ARG A 59 1.93 -5.68 14.56
CA ARG A 59 2.35 -5.27 15.91
C ARG A 59 3.25 -4.05 15.90
N ALA A 60 4.14 -3.95 14.90
CA ALA A 60 5.04 -2.81 14.75
C ALA A 60 4.34 -1.54 14.26
N SER A 61 3.14 -1.66 13.70
CA SER A 61 2.36 -0.54 13.14
C SER A 61 1.30 -0.02 14.13
N ALA A 62 1.66 0.13 15.40
CA ALA A 62 0.75 0.65 16.43
C ALA A 62 0.06 1.95 15.97
N GLY A 63 -1.25 2.06 16.21
CA GLY A 63 -2.07 3.22 15.82
C GLY A 63 -2.57 3.20 14.39
N LEU A 64 -2.09 2.28 13.53
CA LEU A 64 -2.52 2.22 12.12
C LEU A 64 -4.01 1.89 11.97
N LEU A 65 -4.47 0.83 12.64
CA LEU A 65 -5.86 0.37 12.52
C LEU A 65 -6.85 1.41 13.07
N GLU A 66 -6.50 2.02 14.19
CA GLU A 66 -7.26 3.11 14.80
C GLU A 66 -7.35 4.32 13.87
N SER A 67 -6.22 4.71 13.28
CA SER A 67 -6.15 5.81 12.33
C SER A 67 -7.01 5.58 11.08
N LEU A 68 -6.94 4.37 10.51
CA LEU A 68 -7.77 3.99 9.36
C LEU A 68 -9.26 3.97 9.73
N SER A 69 -9.61 3.38 10.88
CA SER A 69 -10.99 3.33 11.35
C SER A 69 -11.57 4.72 11.61
N ALA A 70 -10.81 5.61 12.27
CA ALA A 70 -11.21 6.99 12.53
C ALA A 70 -11.42 7.79 11.23
N ALA A 71 -10.67 7.48 10.18
CA ALA A 71 -10.83 8.08 8.86
C ALA A 71 -11.92 7.41 8.00
N GLY A 72 -12.69 6.47 8.54
CA GLY A 72 -13.83 5.83 7.87
C GLY A 72 -13.43 4.78 6.82
N TYR A 73 -12.31 4.08 7.02
CA TYR A 73 -11.93 2.95 6.17
C TYR A 73 -12.64 1.67 6.58
N GLU A 74 -13.23 0.99 5.61
CA GLU A 74 -13.75 -0.37 5.74
C GLU A 74 -12.64 -1.36 5.36
N MET A 75 -12.11 -2.08 6.36
CA MET A 75 -10.95 -2.94 6.19
C MET A 75 -11.34 -4.41 6.17
N LYS A 76 -11.16 -5.08 5.04
CA LYS A 76 -11.02 -6.53 4.98
C LYS A 76 -9.57 -6.86 5.31
N LYS A 77 -9.32 -7.75 6.26
CA LYS A 77 -7.96 -8.03 6.75
C LYS A 77 -7.51 -9.41 6.33
N LEU A 78 -6.29 -9.52 5.82
CA LEU A 78 -5.57 -10.77 5.61
C LEU A 78 -4.26 -10.70 6.38
N ILE A 79 -4.19 -11.45 7.47
CA ILE A 79 -3.04 -11.44 8.38
C ILE A 79 -2.39 -12.80 8.36
N TYR A 80 -1.12 -12.83 7.96
CA TYR A 80 -0.30 -14.04 7.99
C TYR A 80 0.39 -14.18 9.36
N PRO A 81 0.58 -15.40 9.88
CA PRO A 81 1.29 -15.60 11.15
C PRO A 81 2.78 -15.21 11.04
N ASP A 82 3.40 -15.48 9.91
CA ASP A 82 4.80 -15.14 9.61
C ASP A 82 4.99 -15.13 8.09
N MET A 83 5.53 -14.04 7.54
CA MET A 83 5.72 -13.89 6.10
C MET A 83 7.21 -13.79 5.76
N LYS A 84 7.82 -14.93 5.41
CA LYS A 84 9.23 -14.96 5.00
C LYS A 84 9.42 -14.79 3.50
N TYR A 85 8.53 -15.37 2.70
CA TYR A 85 8.66 -15.41 1.24
C TYR A 85 7.31 -15.15 0.58
N ALA A 86 7.32 -14.37 -0.50
CA ALA A 86 6.18 -14.20 -1.39
C ALA A 86 6.02 -15.45 -2.28
N ARG A 87 4.83 -16.05 -2.30
CA ARG A 87 4.51 -17.25 -3.09
C ARG A 87 3.34 -16.97 -4.02
N VAL A 88 3.30 -17.67 -5.15
CA VAL A 88 2.23 -17.53 -6.15
C VAL A 88 0.85 -17.89 -5.57
N GLU A 89 0.79 -18.87 -4.68
CA GLU A 89 -0.45 -19.28 -4.00
C GLU A 89 -1.04 -18.11 -3.19
N GLN A 90 -0.19 -17.35 -2.52
CA GLN A 90 -0.61 -16.17 -1.74
C GLN A 90 -1.09 -15.03 -2.66
N VAL A 91 -0.50 -14.86 -3.84
CA VAL A 91 -1.03 -13.92 -4.85
C VAL A 91 -2.45 -14.33 -5.26
N ARG A 92 -2.69 -15.61 -5.51
CA ARG A 92 -4.04 -16.13 -5.85
C ARG A 92 -5.04 -15.90 -4.72
N GLU A 93 -4.62 -16.08 -3.47
CA GLU A 93 -5.42 -15.77 -2.29
C GLU A 93 -5.82 -14.29 -2.24
N LEU A 94 -4.86 -13.38 -2.45
CA LEU A 94 -5.15 -11.94 -2.52
C LEU A 94 -6.11 -11.62 -3.67
N LEU A 95 -5.87 -12.18 -4.85
CA LEU A 95 -6.72 -11.95 -6.03
C LEU A 95 -8.18 -12.37 -5.79
N ALA A 96 -8.41 -13.45 -5.04
CA ALA A 96 -9.75 -13.90 -4.68
C ALA A 96 -10.48 -12.92 -3.74
N LEU A 97 -9.74 -12.12 -2.97
CA LEU A 97 -10.31 -11.11 -2.06
C LEU A 97 -10.50 -9.73 -2.72
N CYS A 98 -9.82 -9.48 -3.84
CA CYS A 98 -9.84 -8.19 -4.52
C CYS A 98 -11.22 -7.74 -5.06
N PRO A 99 -12.14 -8.61 -5.51
CA PRO A 99 -13.45 -8.17 -6.00
C PRO A 99 -14.25 -7.35 -4.98
N ASP A 100 -14.04 -7.59 -3.69
CA ASP A 100 -14.82 -6.97 -2.61
C ASP A 100 -14.24 -5.63 -2.11
N VAL A 101 -13.13 -5.19 -2.67
CA VAL A 101 -12.40 -3.99 -2.20
C VAL A 101 -11.96 -3.12 -3.37
N ASP A 102 -11.64 -1.85 -3.09
CA ASP A 102 -11.25 -0.86 -4.11
C ASP A 102 -9.77 -0.45 -4.01
N GLY A 103 -9.11 -0.81 -2.93
CA GLY A 103 -7.69 -0.54 -2.70
C GLY A 103 -7.01 -1.61 -1.86
N ILE A 104 -5.68 -1.66 -1.90
CA ILE A 104 -4.86 -2.57 -1.12
C ILE A 104 -3.86 -1.77 -0.29
N ILE A 105 -3.81 -2.05 1.01
CA ILE A 105 -2.82 -1.51 1.95
C ILE A 105 -1.93 -2.65 2.40
N SER A 106 -0.65 -2.57 2.08
CA SER A 106 0.37 -3.49 2.57
C SER A 106 1.03 -2.93 3.82
N VAL A 107 1.00 -3.70 4.90
CA VAL A 107 1.63 -3.32 6.16
C VAL A 107 2.87 -4.18 6.36
N GLY A 108 4.01 -3.64 5.95
CA GLY A 108 5.22 -4.25 6.35
C GLY A 108 6.14 -4.76 5.31
N SER A 109 6.72 -5.95 5.52
CA SER A 109 7.93 -6.43 4.88
C SER A 109 7.94 -6.39 3.35
N GLY A 110 9.12 -6.49 2.74
CA GLY A 110 9.26 -6.55 1.28
C GLY A 110 8.43 -7.66 0.64
N SER A 111 8.38 -8.85 1.27
CA SER A 111 7.57 -9.97 0.77
C SER A 111 6.07 -9.64 0.70
N LEU A 112 5.52 -8.97 1.71
CA LEU A 112 4.13 -8.51 1.71
C LEU A 112 3.90 -7.44 0.64
N ASN A 113 4.84 -6.50 0.51
CA ASN A 113 4.76 -5.45 -0.49
C ASN A 113 4.76 -6.02 -1.91
N ASP A 114 5.60 -7.01 -2.18
CA ASP A 114 5.67 -7.66 -3.49
C ASP A 114 4.37 -8.39 -3.83
N LEU A 115 3.79 -9.14 -2.90
CA LEU A 115 2.48 -9.79 -3.08
C LEU A 115 1.38 -8.79 -3.40
N CYS A 116 1.28 -7.76 -2.56
CA CYS A 116 0.23 -6.74 -2.68
C CYS A 116 0.37 -5.91 -3.96
N ARG A 117 1.60 -5.57 -4.34
CA ARG A 117 1.89 -4.86 -5.58
C ARG A 117 1.48 -5.65 -6.81
N VAL A 118 1.78 -6.96 -6.84
CA VAL A 118 1.36 -7.84 -7.95
C VAL A 118 -0.16 -7.93 -8.03
N ALA A 119 -0.84 -8.15 -6.89
CA ALA A 119 -2.29 -8.21 -6.84
C ALA A 119 -2.95 -6.89 -7.26
N ALA A 120 -2.43 -5.76 -6.77
CA ALA A 120 -2.92 -4.43 -7.13
C ALA A 120 -2.76 -4.13 -8.63
N PHE A 121 -1.61 -4.49 -9.21
CA PHE A 121 -1.34 -4.33 -10.63
C PHE A 121 -2.30 -5.17 -11.49
N GLN A 122 -2.49 -6.45 -11.17
CA GLN A 122 -3.36 -7.35 -11.93
C GLN A 122 -4.84 -6.95 -11.84
N THR A 123 -5.26 -6.37 -10.72
CA THR A 123 -6.65 -5.93 -10.50
C THR A 123 -6.87 -4.44 -10.74
N GLN A 124 -5.83 -3.71 -11.12
CA GLN A 124 -5.82 -2.25 -11.35
C GLN A 124 -6.33 -1.47 -10.13
N LYS A 125 -6.08 -1.96 -8.93
CA LYS A 125 -6.46 -1.31 -7.69
C LYS A 125 -5.38 -0.33 -7.21
N ARG A 126 -5.81 0.68 -6.46
CA ARG A 126 -4.88 1.58 -5.78
C ARG A 126 -4.11 0.84 -4.71
N PHE A 127 -2.85 1.20 -4.55
CA PHE A 127 -1.92 0.50 -3.67
C PHE A 127 -1.19 1.48 -2.76
N CYS A 128 -1.09 1.11 -1.48
CA CYS A 128 -0.31 1.79 -0.45
C CYS A 128 0.59 0.79 0.29
N ILE A 129 1.80 1.19 0.61
CA ILE A 129 2.73 0.47 1.49
C ILE A 129 3.10 1.36 2.67
#